data_9ed05368d8f5930fe20052084c4a01a5
#
_entry.id   9ed05368d8f5930fe20052084c4a01a5
#
_cell.length_a   1.000
_cell.length_b   1.000
_cell.length_c   1.000
_cell.angle_alpha   90.00
_cell.angle_beta   90.00
_cell.angle_gamma   90.00
#
_symmetry.space_group_name_H-M   'P 1'
#
loop_
_entity.id
_entity.type
_entity.pdbx_description
1 polymer ?
#
loop_
_entity_poly.entity_id
_entity_poly.type
_entity_poly.pdbx_seq_one_letter_code
_entity_poly.pdbx_strand_id
1 'polypeptide(L)'
;MAFKTIFLLSLLFLASCNYRATKVTVVGAGNVGATAANVLAINEVASEVVLIDIKEGLAEGKAMDIMQTAQLVGFDTIVKGVTNDYSLTANSDVVVITSGVPRKPGMTREELLGVNAKIVKSVVENLIKYSPEAIFVVVANPMDAMTHLTLKLTGLPRNRVIGMGGLLDSSRFKYYLSQALGCNHNDVHGIVIGGHGDKNMIPLARFAAYKGIPVSSLLPEEKIEEVVKSTMVGGATLTKLLGTSAWIAPGASISHLVESIVKDQKKLIPCSVYLQGEYGLKDITIGVPVVIGRNGVEKIISMDLNEEELELLKKSAKAVKENEDTLKELGFFNWINK
;
A
#
# COMPACT_ATOMS: atom_id res chain seq x y z
N MET A 1 -47.70 16.12 26.17
CA MET A 1 -47.15 14.91 25.49
C MET A 1 -45.98 15.21 24.54
N ALA A 2 -45.90 16.35 23.91
CA ALA A 2 -44.82 16.68 22.94
C ALA A 2 -43.38 16.76 23.53
N PHE A 3 -43.22 17.21 24.77
CA PHE A 3 -41.87 17.36 25.38
C PHE A 3 -41.17 16.03 25.71
N LYS A 4 -41.88 14.97 26.03
CA LYS A 4 -41.30 13.65 26.32
C LYS A 4 -40.82 12.94 25.04
N THR A 5 -41.44 13.20 23.90
CA THR A 5 -41.09 12.56 22.61
C THR A 5 -39.80 13.17 22.03
N ILE A 6 -39.58 14.48 22.20
CA ILE A 6 -38.35 15.17 21.73
C ILE A 6 -37.14 14.71 22.53
N PHE A 7 -37.27 14.46 23.84
CA PHE A 7 -36.16 13.97 24.67
C PHE A 7 -35.75 12.52 24.33
N LEU A 8 -36.71 11.67 23.94
CA LEU A 8 -36.41 10.29 23.51
C LEU A 8 -35.73 10.24 22.14
N LEU A 9 -36.10 11.13 21.20
CA LEU A 9 -35.44 11.22 19.90
C LEU A 9 -34.02 11.76 20.02
N SER A 10 -33.73 12.68 20.94
CA SER A 10 -32.38 13.18 21.17
C SER A 10 -31.47 12.13 21.83
N LEU A 11 -32.00 11.26 22.68
CA LEU A 11 -31.28 10.13 23.27
C LEU A 11 -30.98 9.03 22.24
N LEU A 12 -31.85 8.78 21.26
CA LEU A 12 -31.63 7.84 20.17
C LEU A 12 -30.57 8.35 19.18
N PHE A 13 -30.45 9.66 18.97
CA PHE A 13 -29.41 10.26 18.14
C PHE A 13 -28.04 10.24 18.83
N LEU A 14 -27.94 10.34 20.15
CA LEU A 14 -26.72 10.24 20.92
C LEU A 14 -26.22 8.79 21.07
N ALA A 15 -27.10 7.80 20.96
CA ALA A 15 -26.70 6.38 21.04
C ALA A 15 -26.08 5.81 19.75
N SER A 16 -26.11 6.54 18.62
CA SER A 16 -25.59 6.06 17.33
C SER A 16 -24.22 6.60 16.96
N CYS A 17 -23.61 7.46 17.78
CA CYS A 17 -22.26 7.96 17.55
C CYS A 17 -21.26 7.27 18.49
N ASN A 18 -21.10 5.96 18.37
CA ASN A 18 -19.89 5.29 18.86
C ASN A 18 -18.73 5.70 17.93
N TYR A 19 -18.24 6.92 18.10
CA TYR A 19 -17.01 7.36 17.47
C TYR A 19 -15.87 6.57 18.09
N ARG A 20 -15.57 5.40 17.50
CA ARG A 20 -14.35 4.67 17.85
C ARG A 20 -13.17 5.44 17.27
N ALA A 21 -12.28 5.89 18.15
CA ALA A 21 -11.04 6.49 17.74
C ALA A 21 -10.28 5.51 16.82
N THR A 22 -9.92 5.95 15.63
CA THR A 22 -9.18 5.13 14.67
C THR A 22 -7.70 5.13 14.98
N LYS A 23 -7.08 3.95 14.94
CA LYS A 23 -5.65 3.77 15.16
C LYS A 23 -4.97 3.15 13.95
N VAL A 24 -3.86 3.73 13.52
CA VAL A 24 -2.99 3.20 12.48
C VAL A 24 -1.61 2.94 13.06
N THR A 25 -1.09 1.73 12.87
CA THR A 25 0.31 1.41 13.19
C THR A 25 1.15 1.38 11.94
N VAL A 26 2.32 2.03 11.97
CA VAL A 26 3.35 1.99 10.93
C VAL A 26 4.61 1.34 11.49
N VAL A 27 5.00 0.18 10.94
CA VAL A 27 6.19 -0.55 11.36
C VAL A 27 7.36 -0.26 10.42
N GLY A 28 8.43 0.27 11.01
CA GLY A 28 9.60 0.80 10.31
C GLY A 28 9.59 2.33 10.28
N ALA A 29 10.41 2.98 11.13
CA ALA A 29 10.54 4.44 11.22
C ALA A 29 11.61 5.00 10.26
N GLY A 30 11.92 4.26 9.19
CA GLY A 30 12.76 4.74 8.09
C GLY A 30 12.07 5.87 7.31
N ASN A 31 12.69 6.31 6.21
CA ASN A 31 12.18 7.43 5.43
C ASN A 31 10.72 7.23 4.96
N VAL A 32 10.37 6.04 4.46
CA VAL A 32 9.01 5.74 3.98
C VAL A 32 8.00 5.76 5.13
N GLY A 33 8.28 5.04 6.23
CA GLY A 33 7.35 4.95 7.36
C GLY A 33 7.16 6.28 8.08
N ALA A 34 8.24 7.04 8.30
CA ALA A 34 8.14 8.38 8.89
C ALA A 34 7.35 9.35 7.98
N THR A 35 7.56 9.28 6.65
CA THR A 35 6.76 10.09 5.71
C THR A 35 5.30 9.66 5.72
N ALA A 36 5.02 8.36 5.77
CA ALA A 36 3.64 7.87 5.87
C ALA A 36 2.96 8.37 7.16
N ALA A 37 3.64 8.26 8.31
CA ALA A 37 3.13 8.75 9.59
C ALA A 37 2.85 10.26 9.55
N ASN A 38 3.76 11.04 8.96
CA ASN A 38 3.59 12.48 8.79
C ASN A 38 2.38 12.83 7.91
N VAL A 39 2.24 12.19 6.74
CA VAL A 39 1.12 12.46 5.82
C VAL A 39 -0.21 11.98 6.42
N LEU A 40 -0.23 10.86 7.14
CA LEU A 40 -1.40 10.40 7.89
C LEU A 40 -1.83 11.42 8.94
N ALA A 41 -0.87 12.02 9.66
CA ALA A 41 -1.14 13.03 10.68
C ALA A 41 -1.68 14.32 10.06
N ILE A 42 -0.99 14.88 9.06
CA ILE A 42 -1.40 16.14 8.40
C ILE A 42 -2.80 16.03 7.78
N ASN A 43 -3.15 14.87 7.22
CA ASN A 43 -4.46 14.65 6.60
C ASN A 43 -5.52 14.17 7.60
N GLU A 44 -5.18 14.09 8.89
CA GLU A 44 -6.08 13.61 9.96
C GLU A 44 -6.81 12.33 9.58
N VAL A 45 -6.05 11.36 9.04
CA VAL A 45 -6.61 10.07 8.57
C VAL A 45 -7.04 9.20 9.73
N ALA A 46 -6.36 9.29 10.87
CA ALA A 46 -6.65 8.55 12.08
C ALA A 46 -6.47 9.43 13.32
N SER A 47 -7.12 9.08 14.42
CA SER A 47 -6.96 9.78 15.69
C SER A 47 -5.59 9.53 16.33
N GLU A 48 -5.03 8.34 16.10
CA GLU A 48 -3.72 7.94 16.61
C GLU A 48 -2.92 7.20 15.52
N VAL A 49 -1.65 7.60 15.38
CA VAL A 49 -0.65 6.91 14.57
C VAL A 49 0.47 6.42 15.48
N VAL A 50 0.70 5.11 15.53
CA VAL A 50 1.82 4.50 16.25
C VAL A 50 2.93 4.19 15.24
N LEU A 51 4.10 4.80 15.42
CA LEU A 51 5.30 4.53 14.65
C LEU A 51 6.22 3.64 15.47
N ILE A 52 6.55 2.45 14.99
CA ILE A 52 7.41 1.49 15.70
C ILE A 52 8.65 1.14 14.90
N ASP A 53 9.80 1.06 15.57
CA ASP A 53 11.05 0.58 14.99
C ASP A 53 11.84 -0.26 16.01
N ILE A 54 12.77 -1.08 15.55
CA ILE A 54 13.70 -1.83 16.42
C ILE A 54 14.90 -0.98 16.84
N LYS A 55 15.20 0.10 16.09
CA LYS A 55 16.32 1.00 16.40
C LYS A 55 15.90 1.96 17.49
N GLU A 56 16.61 1.86 18.61
CA GLU A 56 16.34 2.67 19.81
C GLU A 56 16.28 4.17 19.51
N GLY A 57 15.21 4.82 19.98
CA GLY A 57 14.97 6.26 19.88
C GLY A 57 14.58 6.76 18.48
N LEU A 58 14.67 5.94 17.43
CA LEU A 58 14.38 6.40 16.07
C LEU A 58 12.91 6.75 15.86
N ALA A 59 12.02 5.88 16.29
CA ALA A 59 10.58 6.08 16.15
C ALA A 59 10.10 7.23 17.03
N GLU A 60 10.58 7.30 18.26
CA GLU A 60 10.29 8.36 19.22
C GLU A 60 10.74 9.73 18.70
N GLY A 61 11.97 9.82 18.17
CA GLY A 61 12.50 11.05 17.59
C GLY A 61 11.69 11.51 16.38
N LYS A 62 11.33 10.60 15.47
CA LYS A 62 10.48 10.90 14.31
C LYS A 62 9.06 11.32 14.71
N ALA A 63 8.46 10.65 15.67
CA ALA A 63 7.14 11.00 16.17
C ALA A 63 7.14 12.38 16.84
N MET A 64 8.16 12.68 17.65
CA MET A 64 8.34 14.00 18.28
C MET A 64 8.50 15.10 17.23
N ASP A 65 9.32 14.90 16.20
CA ASP A 65 9.52 15.85 15.11
C ASP A 65 8.20 16.13 14.36
N ILE A 66 7.44 15.09 14.05
CA ILE A 66 6.10 15.23 13.44
C ILE A 66 5.16 16.02 14.38
N MET A 67 5.08 15.66 15.66
CA MET A 67 4.18 16.33 16.62
C MET A 67 4.52 17.82 16.83
N GLN A 68 5.78 18.21 16.70
CA GLN A 68 6.19 19.61 16.74
C GLN A 68 5.63 20.43 15.57
N THR A 69 5.22 19.81 14.48
CA THR A 69 4.58 20.49 13.34
C THR A 69 3.07 20.69 13.54
N ALA A 70 2.45 20.02 14.51
CA ALA A 70 0.99 19.97 14.68
C ALA A 70 0.34 21.36 14.72
N GLN A 71 0.86 22.27 15.55
CA GLN A 71 0.36 23.64 15.62
C GLN A 71 0.62 24.45 14.35
N LEU A 72 1.73 24.18 13.65
CA LEU A 72 2.14 24.94 12.46
C LEU A 72 1.31 24.58 11.23
N VAL A 73 0.92 23.29 11.13
CA VAL A 73 0.20 22.74 9.97
C VAL A 73 -1.29 22.59 10.27
N GLY A 74 -1.68 22.48 11.53
CA GLY A 74 -3.07 22.44 11.98
C GLY A 74 -3.68 21.03 11.94
N PHE A 75 -3.14 20.07 12.70
CA PHE A 75 -3.75 18.75 12.87
C PHE A 75 -3.80 18.32 14.34
N ASP A 76 -4.78 17.47 14.69
CA ASP A 76 -4.99 16.94 16.05
C ASP A 76 -4.64 15.44 16.18
N THR A 77 -4.23 14.77 15.11
CA THR A 77 -3.76 13.38 15.14
C THR A 77 -2.59 13.22 16.12
N ILE A 78 -2.68 12.26 17.05
CA ILE A 78 -1.60 11.95 17.96
C ILE A 78 -0.64 10.96 17.33
N VAL A 79 0.62 11.34 17.15
CA VAL A 79 1.69 10.44 16.65
C VAL A 79 2.56 10.00 17.82
N LYS A 80 2.65 8.69 18.06
CA LYS A 80 3.49 8.08 19.10
C LYS A 80 4.59 7.27 18.46
N GLY A 81 5.83 7.48 18.91
CA GLY A 81 6.97 6.64 18.55
C GLY A 81 7.24 5.61 19.64
N VAL A 82 7.67 4.42 19.28
CA VAL A 82 8.02 3.38 20.24
C VAL A 82 9.11 2.44 19.70
N THR A 83 10.08 2.12 20.55
CA THR A 83 11.14 1.16 20.24
C THR A 83 10.71 -0.25 20.66
N ASN A 84 10.52 -1.13 19.68
CA ASN A 84 10.33 -2.61 19.82
C ASN A 84 9.23 -3.05 20.82
N ASP A 85 8.32 -2.16 21.23
CA ASP A 85 7.17 -2.48 22.07
C ASP A 85 5.88 -2.56 21.25
N TYR A 86 5.51 -3.76 20.84
CA TYR A 86 4.30 -4.00 20.07
C TYR A 86 3.00 -3.88 20.88
N SER A 87 3.06 -3.76 22.22
CA SER A 87 1.85 -3.61 23.03
C SER A 87 1.08 -2.34 22.68
N LEU A 88 1.79 -1.26 22.30
CA LEU A 88 1.18 0.00 21.87
C LEU A 88 0.46 -0.10 20.51
N THR A 89 0.73 -1.14 19.73
CA THR A 89 0.03 -1.39 18.45
C THR A 89 -1.36 -2.01 18.66
N ALA A 90 -1.72 -2.36 19.88
CA ALA A 90 -2.97 -3.05 20.19
C ALA A 90 -4.20 -2.32 19.64
N ASN A 91 -5.13 -3.11 19.07
CA ASN A 91 -6.39 -2.65 18.50
C ASN A 91 -6.24 -1.65 17.34
N SER A 92 -5.16 -1.74 16.56
CA SER A 92 -5.03 -0.97 15.31
C SER A 92 -6.09 -1.40 14.29
N ASP A 93 -6.70 -0.43 13.61
CA ASP A 93 -7.61 -0.68 12.49
C ASP A 93 -6.84 -1.06 11.22
N VAL A 94 -5.68 -0.41 11.03
CA VAL A 94 -4.76 -0.68 9.92
C VAL A 94 -3.34 -0.79 10.45
N VAL A 95 -2.60 -1.78 9.97
CA VAL A 95 -1.15 -1.91 10.21
C VAL A 95 -0.41 -1.83 8.89
N VAL A 96 0.62 -1.00 8.82
CA VAL A 96 1.44 -0.75 7.63
C VAL A 96 2.83 -1.29 7.87
N ILE A 97 3.29 -2.22 7.02
CA ILE A 97 4.61 -2.85 7.13
C ILE A 97 5.56 -2.22 6.11
N THR A 98 6.37 -1.26 6.56
CA THR A 98 7.42 -0.63 5.76
C THR A 98 8.82 -1.14 6.11
N SER A 99 8.91 -1.98 7.15
CA SER A 99 10.16 -2.54 7.64
C SER A 99 10.77 -3.52 6.65
N GLY A 100 12.04 -3.34 6.37
CA GLY A 100 12.83 -4.15 5.46
C GLY A 100 14.17 -3.47 5.18
N VAL A 101 15.10 -4.21 4.59
CA VAL A 101 16.38 -3.66 4.17
C VAL A 101 16.40 -3.43 2.66
N PRO A 102 17.01 -2.34 2.19
CA PRO A 102 17.24 -2.15 0.76
C PRO A 102 18.33 -3.12 0.27
N ARG A 103 18.30 -3.40 -1.03
CA ARG A 103 19.35 -4.21 -1.66
C ARG A 103 20.70 -3.54 -1.53
N LYS A 104 21.67 -4.25 -0.93
CA LYS A 104 23.06 -3.79 -0.82
C LYS A 104 23.87 -4.22 -2.05
N PRO A 105 24.96 -3.52 -2.39
CA PRO A 105 25.91 -3.99 -3.41
C PRO A 105 26.40 -5.40 -3.09
N GLY A 106 26.40 -6.29 -4.11
CA GLY A 106 26.79 -7.69 -3.96
C GLY A 106 25.71 -8.64 -3.47
N MET A 107 24.60 -8.14 -2.92
CA MET A 107 23.49 -8.98 -2.47
C MET A 107 22.69 -9.53 -3.65
N THR A 108 22.41 -10.84 -3.66
CA THR A 108 21.53 -11.47 -4.65
C THR A 108 20.06 -11.10 -4.39
N ARG A 109 19.18 -11.39 -5.36
CA ARG A 109 17.72 -11.21 -5.16
C ARG A 109 17.17 -12.18 -4.12
N GLU A 110 17.64 -13.41 -4.11
CA GLU A 110 17.24 -14.45 -3.17
C GLU A 110 17.66 -14.12 -1.73
N GLU A 111 18.91 -13.64 -1.53
CA GLU A 111 19.38 -13.18 -0.23
C GLU A 111 18.52 -12.02 0.31
N LEU A 112 18.19 -11.03 -0.53
CA LEU A 112 17.31 -9.93 -0.16
C LEU A 112 15.92 -10.43 0.22
N LEU A 113 15.36 -11.34 -0.58
CA LEU A 113 14.06 -11.96 -0.33
C LEU A 113 14.04 -12.68 1.01
N GLY A 114 15.06 -13.53 1.28
CA GLY A 114 15.17 -14.29 2.53
C GLY A 114 15.35 -13.40 3.77
N VAL A 115 16.14 -12.33 3.67
CA VAL A 115 16.33 -11.36 4.76
C VAL A 115 15.02 -10.64 5.06
N ASN A 116 14.36 -10.07 4.05
CA ASN A 116 13.13 -9.33 4.23
C ASN A 116 11.97 -10.24 4.67
N ALA A 117 11.92 -11.48 4.22
CA ALA A 117 10.94 -12.46 4.68
C ALA A 117 11.07 -12.75 6.18
N LYS A 118 12.29 -12.85 6.72
CA LYS A 118 12.52 -13.01 8.17
C LYS A 118 12.04 -11.78 8.95
N ILE A 119 12.31 -10.58 8.44
CA ILE A 119 11.85 -9.33 9.06
C ILE A 119 10.32 -9.26 9.07
N VAL A 120 9.69 -9.45 7.90
CA VAL A 120 8.22 -9.42 7.77
C VAL A 120 7.57 -10.49 8.64
N LYS A 121 8.12 -11.70 8.68
CA LYS A 121 7.63 -12.78 9.57
C LYS A 121 7.63 -12.33 11.01
N SER A 122 8.75 -11.84 11.54
CA SER A 122 8.86 -11.38 12.93
C SER A 122 7.87 -10.25 13.24
N VAL A 123 7.72 -9.28 12.32
CA VAL A 123 6.77 -8.17 12.45
C VAL A 123 5.33 -8.66 12.50
N VAL A 124 4.93 -9.51 11.54
CA VAL A 124 3.57 -10.04 11.44
C VAL A 124 3.20 -10.87 12.67
N GLU A 125 4.10 -11.77 13.13
CA GLU A 125 3.87 -12.60 14.31
C GLU A 125 3.68 -11.78 15.59
N ASN A 126 4.24 -10.59 15.67
CA ASN A 126 4.00 -9.68 16.78
C ASN A 126 2.71 -8.87 16.59
N LEU A 127 2.49 -8.29 15.41
CA LEU A 127 1.30 -7.48 15.14
C LEU A 127 0.00 -8.26 15.33
N ILE A 128 -0.08 -9.51 14.86
CA ILE A 128 -1.30 -10.31 14.90
C ILE A 128 -1.74 -10.62 16.34
N LYS A 129 -0.80 -10.65 17.29
CA LYS A 129 -1.11 -10.86 18.73
C LYS A 129 -1.88 -9.68 19.33
N TYR A 130 -1.57 -8.46 18.89
CA TYR A 130 -2.12 -7.24 19.45
C TYR A 130 -3.24 -6.63 18.60
N SER A 131 -3.24 -6.90 17.29
CA SER A 131 -4.21 -6.37 16.33
C SER A 131 -4.72 -7.46 15.37
N PRO A 132 -5.38 -8.51 15.88
CA PRO A 132 -5.83 -9.64 15.07
C PRO A 132 -6.91 -9.26 14.03
N GLU A 133 -7.62 -8.16 14.24
CA GLU A 133 -8.67 -7.67 13.35
C GLU A 133 -8.20 -6.56 12.40
N ALA A 134 -6.91 -6.20 12.42
CA ALA A 134 -6.39 -5.16 11.56
C ALA A 134 -6.39 -5.54 10.07
N ILE A 135 -6.43 -4.52 9.21
CA ILE A 135 -6.09 -4.66 7.80
C ILE A 135 -4.59 -4.44 7.67
N PHE A 136 -3.90 -5.39 7.03
CA PHE A 136 -2.46 -5.35 6.80
C PHE A 136 -2.14 -4.74 5.45
N VAL A 137 -1.41 -3.63 5.45
CA VAL A 137 -0.89 -2.97 4.25
C VAL A 137 0.62 -3.24 4.16
N VAL A 138 1.04 -3.97 3.14
CA VAL A 138 2.43 -4.38 2.96
C VAL A 138 3.11 -3.48 1.94
N VAL A 139 4.29 -2.96 2.31
CA VAL A 139 5.13 -2.07 1.49
C VAL A 139 6.55 -2.62 1.33
N ALA A 140 6.96 -3.49 2.26
CA ALA A 140 8.29 -4.12 2.24
C ALA A 140 8.54 -4.92 0.95
N ASN A 141 9.72 -4.74 0.34
CA ASN A 141 10.08 -5.39 -0.92
C ASN A 141 10.82 -6.73 -0.72
N PRO A 142 10.65 -7.69 -1.66
CA PRO A 142 9.76 -7.69 -2.83
C PRO A 142 8.28 -7.73 -2.44
N MET A 143 7.54 -6.66 -2.74
CA MET A 143 6.25 -6.35 -2.12
C MET A 143 5.19 -7.44 -2.37
N ASP A 144 5.05 -7.97 -3.58
CA ASP A 144 4.07 -9.02 -3.90
C ASP A 144 4.34 -10.28 -3.09
N ALA A 145 5.59 -10.73 -3.02
CA ALA A 145 5.99 -11.90 -2.24
C ALA A 145 5.83 -11.69 -0.72
N MET A 146 6.13 -10.47 -0.21
CA MET A 146 5.93 -10.15 1.20
C MET A 146 4.43 -10.05 1.55
N THR A 147 3.59 -9.62 0.62
CA THR A 147 2.13 -9.63 0.78
C THR A 147 1.60 -11.06 0.84
N HIS A 148 2.08 -11.93 -0.06
CA HIS A 148 1.73 -13.36 -0.02
C HIS A 148 2.15 -14.01 1.32
N LEU A 149 3.39 -13.76 1.74
CA LEU A 149 3.91 -14.25 3.02
C LEU A 149 3.05 -13.75 4.19
N THR A 150 2.71 -12.46 4.22
CA THR A 150 1.85 -11.86 5.26
C THR A 150 0.48 -12.54 5.31
N LEU A 151 -0.15 -12.77 4.16
CA LEU A 151 -1.43 -13.47 4.07
C LEU A 151 -1.33 -14.88 4.68
N LYS A 152 -0.31 -15.62 4.31
CA LYS A 152 -0.12 -17.00 4.84
C LYS A 152 0.18 -17.00 6.34
N LEU A 153 1.00 -16.06 6.84
CA LEU A 153 1.36 -15.97 8.25
C LEU A 153 0.18 -15.57 9.15
N THR A 154 -0.65 -14.62 8.68
CA THR A 154 -1.77 -14.12 9.47
C THR A 154 -2.97 -15.08 9.49
N GLY A 155 -3.17 -15.86 8.43
CA GLY A 155 -4.38 -16.64 8.22
C GLY A 155 -5.64 -15.80 8.03
N LEU A 156 -5.51 -14.49 7.87
CA LEU A 156 -6.63 -13.58 7.66
C LEU A 156 -7.32 -13.82 6.31
N PRO A 157 -8.59 -13.44 6.16
CA PRO A 157 -9.25 -13.40 4.87
C PRO A 157 -8.47 -12.52 3.88
N ARG A 158 -8.42 -12.93 2.60
CA ARG A 158 -7.62 -12.26 1.57
C ARG A 158 -7.90 -10.76 1.39
N ASN A 159 -9.10 -10.32 1.73
CA ASN A 159 -9.49 -8.92 1.66
C ASN A 159 -8.81 -8.04 2.72
N ARG A 160 -8.20 -8.62 3.75
CA ARG A 160 -7.53 -7.90 4.84
C ARG A 160 -6.01 -7.81 4.68
N VAL A 161 -5.42 -8.35 3.62
CA VAL A 161 -3.98 -8.26 3.36
C VAL A 161 -3.76 -7.69 1.96
N ILE A 162 -3.15 -6.53 1.90
CA ILE A 162 -3.08 -5.67 0.71
C ILE A 162 -1.63 -5.22 0.52
N GLY A 163 -1.08 -5.40 -0.67
CA GLY A 163 0.21 -4.85 -1.06
C GLY A 163 0.05 -3.47 -1.73
N MET A 164 0.75 -2.46 -1.22
CA MET A 164 0.79 -1.13 -1.81
C MET A 164 1.91 -1.03 -2.85
N GLY A 165 1.57 -1.25 -4.12
CA GLY A 165 2.49 -1.16 -5.27
C GLY A 165 1.85 -0.42 -6.42
N GLY A 166 0.81 -0.98 -7.03
CA GLY A 166 0.15 -0.44 -8.20
C GLY A 166 -0.37 1.00 -8.04
N LEU A 167 -0.76 1.40 -6.83
CA LEU A 167 -1.13 2.79 -6.52
C LEU A 167 0.05 3.75 -6.76
N LEU A 168 1.23 3.42 -6.23
CA LEU A 168 2.45 4.19 -6.43
C LEU A 168 2.88 4.20 -7.90
N ASP A 169 2.84 3.05 -8.56
CA ASP A 169 3.21 2.91 -9.97
C ASP A 169 2.24 3.71 -10.86
N SER A 170 0.94 3.70 -10.55
CA SER A 170 -0.07 4.52 -11.24
C SER A 170 0.13 6.01 -10.99
N SER A 171 0.63 6.42 -9.83
CA SER A 171 0.96 7.83 -9.57
C SER A 171 2.12 8.30 -10.45
N ARG A 172 3.13 7.46 -10.67
CA ARG A 172 4.23 7.71 -11.61
C ARG A 172 3.74 7.79 -13.05
N PHE A 173 2.87 6.86 -13.44
CA PHE A 173 2.26 6.85 -14.77
C PHE A 173 1.50 8.13 -15.06
N LYS A 174 0.65 8.58 -14.14
CA LYS A 174 -0.09 9.84 -14.24
C LYS A 174 0.85 11.05 -14.28
N TYR A 175 1.94 11.03 -13.52
CA TYR A 175 2.95 12.08 -13.56
C TYR A 175 3.55 12.21 -14.97
N TYR A 176 4.06 11.12 -15.55
CA TYR A 176 4.64 11.17 -16.90
C TYR A 176 3.62 11.50 -17.99
N LEU A 177 2.39 11.01 -17.87
CA LEU A 177 1.29 11.40 -18.78
C LEU A 177 1.01 12.90 -18.69
N SER A 178 0.92 13.47 -17.50
CA SER A 178 0.67 14.90 -17.32
C SER A 178 1.78 15.79 -17.90
N GLN A 179 3.05 15.34 -17.76
CA GLN A 179 4.19 16.02 -18.39
C GLN A 179 4.11 15.95 -19.93
N ALA A 180 3.80 14.79 -20.48
CA ALA A 180 3.68 14.62 -21.94
C ALA A 180 2.52 15.43 -22.53
N LEU A 181 1.41 15.55 -21.79
CA LEU A 181 0.22 16.32 -22.18
C LEU A 181 0.34 17.82 -21.87
N GLY A 182 1.30 18.25 -21.03
CA GLY A 182 1.39 19.63 -20.55
C GLY A 182 0.15 20.09 -19.76
N CYS A 183 -0.44 19.21 -18.95
CA CYS A 183 -1.72 19.42 -18.28
C CYS A 183 -1.65 19.26 -16.76
N ASN A 184 -2.76 19.60 -16.08
CA ASN A 184 -2.89 19.37 -14.63
C ASN A 184 -2.93 17.86 -14.32
N HIS A 185 -2.06 17.41 -13.41
CA HIS A 185 -1.95 16.00 -13.05
C HIS A 185 -3.19 15.43 -12.36
N ASN A 186 -4.03 16.26 -11.75
CA ASN A 186 -5.28 15.78 -11.12
C ASN A 186 -6.35 15.43 -12.16
N ASP A 187 -6.17 15.86 -13.40
CA ASP A 187 -7.10 15.62 -14.49
C ASP A 187 -6.75 14.39 -15.34
N VAL A 188 -5.61 13.74 -15.02
CA VAL A 188 -5.13 12.56 -15.73
C VAL A 188 -5.51 11.28 -14.99
N HIS A 189 -6.08 10.34 -15.72
CA HIS A 189 -6.37 8.98 -15.27
C HIS A 189 -5.40 8.00 -15.92
N GLY A 190 -4.94 7.02 -15.13
CA GLY A 190 -4.04 5.97 -15.59
C GLY A 190 -3.91 4.90 -14.51
N ILE A 191 -3.83 3.65 -14.93
CA ILE A 191 -3.75 2.47 -14.06
C ILE A 191 -2.53 1.64 -14.47
N VAL A 192 -1.81 1.15 -13.46
CA VAL A 192 -0.73 0.18 -13.61
C VAL A 192 -1.13 -1.09 -12.88
N ILE A 193 -1.03 -2.23 -13.55
CA ILE A 193 -1.28 -3.56 -12.99
C ILE A 193 -0.02 -4.43 -13.06
N GLY A 194 -0.10 -5.68 -12.61
CA GLY A 194 1.03 -6.59 -12.60
C GLY A 194 1.85 -6.52 -11.33
N GLY A 195 2.98 -7.20 -11.27
CA GLY A 195 3.88 -7.21 -10.13
C GLY A 195 4.61 -5.88 -9.96
N HIS A 196 4.88 -5.52 -8.70
CA HIS A 196 5.58 -4.28 -8.35
C HIS A 196 7.09 -4.42 -8.59
N GLY A 197 7.54 -4.03 -9.77
CA GLY A 197 8.96 -4.05 -10.17
C GLY A 197 9.15 -3.61 -11.62
N ASP A 198 10.31 -3.05 -11.94
CA ASP A 198 10.62 -2.37 -13.20
C ASP A 198 10.29 -3.18 -14.48
N LYS A 199 10.32 -4.50 -14.38
CA LYS A 199 10.06 -5.41 -15.52
C LYS A 199 8.69 -6.09 -15.46
N ASN A 200 7.95 -5.91 -14.36
CA ASN A 200 6.74 -6.68 -14.06
C ASN A 200 5.48 -5.82 -14.04
N MET A 201 5.62 -4.50 -13.90
CA MET A 201 4.49 -3.59 -13.95
C MET A 201 4.02 -3.36 -15.39
N ILE A 202 2.73 -3.13 -15.56
CA ILE A 202 2.08 -2.98 -16.85
C ILE A 202 1.24 -1.70 -16.82
N PRO A 203 1.77 -0.56 -17.27
CA PRO A 203 0.99 0.66 -17.45
C PRO A 203 -0.02 0.46 -18.58
N LEU A 204 -1.31 0.52 -18.26
CA LEU A 204 -2.39 0.29 -19.22
C LEU A 204 -2.72 1.58 -19.98
N ALA A 205 -1.93 1.89 -21.01
CA ALA A 205 -2.08 3.12 -21.81
C ALA A 205 -3.46 3.21 -22.51
N ARG A 206 -4.04 2.09 -22.91
CA ARG A 206 -5.36 2.01 -23.53
C ARG A 206 -6.49 2.51 -22.62
N PHE A 207 -6.31 2.42 -21.30
CA PHE A 207 -7.25 2.90 -20.29
C PHE A 207 -6.87 4.28 -19.73
N ALA A 208 -5.80 4.89 -20.23
CA ALA A 208 -5.39 6.21 -19.78
C ALA A 208 -6.20 7.32 -20.48
N ALA A 209 -6.59 8.33 -19.70
CA ALA A 209 -7.41 9.42 -20.20
C ALA A 209 -7.07 10.76 -19.52
N TYR A 210 -7.28 11.85 -20.24
CA TYR A 210 -7.32 13.20 -19.72
C TYR A 210 -8.78 13.67 -19.69
N LYS A 211 -9.36 13.79 -18.51
CA LYS A 211 -10.80 14.15 -18.34
C LYS A 211 -11.76 13.31 -19.20
N GLY A 212 -11.48 12.03 -19.35
CA GLY A 212 -12.31 11.13 -20.16
C GLY A 212 -11.96 11.06 -21.64
N ILE A 213 -11.04 11.91 -22.14
CA ILE A 213 -10.51 11.83 -23.51
C ILE A 213 -9.35 10.83 -23.51
N PRO A 214 -9.39 9.76 -24.31
CA PRO A 214 -8.31 8.78 -24.38
C PRO A 214 -6.98 9.44 -24.75
N VAL A 215 -5.89 9.08 -24.08
CA VAL A 215 -4.56 9.66 -24.37
C VAL A 215 -4.08 9.32 -25.76
N SER A 216 -4.52 8.22 -26.35
CA SER A 216 -4.26 7.84 -27.75
C SER A 216 -4.84 8.82 -28.80
N SER A 217 -5.80 9.65 -28.40
CA SER A 217 -6.34 10.72 -29.25
C SER A 217 -5.59 12.05 -29.09
N LEU A 218 -4.70 12.15 -28.09
CA LEU A 218 -4.03 13.38 -27.71
C LEU A 218 -2.51 13.34 -27.92
N LEU A 219 -1.92 12.15 -27.87
CA LEU A 219 -0.48 11.94 -28.01
C LEU A 219 -0.18 10.93 -29.12
N PRO A 220 0.91 11.13 -29.87
CA PRO A 220 1.39 10.12 -30.81
C PRO A 220 1.86 8.86 -30.08
N GLU A 221 1.83 7.71 -30.75
CA GLU A 221 2.13 6.40 -30.17
C GLU A 221 3.54 6.33 -29.55
N GLU A 222 4.54 6.90 -30.25
CA GLU A 222 5.92 6.95 -29.74
C GLU A 222 6.01 7.69 -28.39
N LYS A 223 5.17 8.72 -28.21
CA LYS A 223 5.16 9.49 -26.96
C LYS A 223 4.50 8.71 -25.82
N ILE A 224 3.46 7.94 -26.13
CA ILE A 224 2.82 7.05 -25.18
C ILE A 224 3.80 5.92 -24.74
N GLU A 225 4.55 5.34 -25.69
CA GLU A 225 5.59 4.36 -25.36
C GLU A 225 6.70 4.94 -24.47
N GLU A 226 7.15 6.18 -24.72
CA GLU A 226 8.12 6.87 -23.84
C GLU A 226 7.58 7.00 -22.41
N VAL A 227 6.32 7.37 -22.26
CA VAL A 227 5.64 7.48 -20.95
C VAL A 227 5.58 6.13 -20.25
N VAL A 228 5.19 5.06 -20.97
CA VAL A 228 5.15 3.69 -20.44
C VAL A 228 6.54 3.26 -19.96
N LYS A 229 7.57 3.42 -20.79
CA LYS A 229 8.97 3.07 -20.46
C LYS A 229 9.47 3.87 -19.24
N SER A 230 9.20 5.18 -19.20
CA SER A 230 9.58 6.05 -18.09
C SER A 230 8.89 5.65 -16.78
N THR A 231 7.63 5.24 -16.86
CA THR A 231 6.89 4.73 -15.70
C THR A 231 7.54 3.47 -15.14
N MET A 232 7.85 2.50 -16.00
CA MET A 232 8.43 1.22 -15.60
C MET A 232 9.78 1.40 -14.89
N VAL A 233 10.63 2.31 -15.35
CA VAL A 233 11.94 2.56 -14.73
C VAL A 233 11.94 3.70 -13.72
N GLY A 234 10.80 4.29 -13.41
CA GLY A 234 10.67 5.47 -12.56
C GLY A 234 11.25 5.29 -11.16
N GLY A 235 11.13 4.09 -10.57
CA GLY A 235 11.74 3.74 -9.29
C GLY A 235 13.26 3.72 -9.35
N ALA A 236 13.84 3.10 -10.36
CA ALA A 236 15.29 3.04 -10.58
C ALA A 236 15.86 4.43 -10.89
N THR A 237 15.14 5.24 -11.68
CA THR A 237 15.52 6.62 -11.98
C THR A 237 15.63 7.47 -10.71
N LEU A 238 14.62 7.41 -9.83
CA LEU A 238 14.64 8.12 -8.56
C LEU A 238 15.76 7.63 -7.64
N THR A 239 15.99 6.33 -7.59
CA THR A 239 17.09 5.75 -6.79
C THR A 239 18.44 6.26 -7.27
N LYS A 240 18.66 6.38 -8.58
CA LYS A 240 19.87 6.94 -9.15
C LYS A 240 20.07 8.42 -8.80
N LEU A 241 18.99 9.21 -8.86
CA LEU A 241 19.04 10.64 -8.58
C LEU A 241 19.19 10.96 -7.08
N LEU A 242 18.56 10.18 -6.21
CA LEU A 242 18.53 10.42 -4.78
C LEU A 242 19.63 9.70 -4.00
N GLY A 243 20.35 8.74 -4.65
CA GLY A 243 21.27 7.83 -3.96
C GLY A 243 20.60 6.81 -3.05
N THR A 244 19.29 6.80 -2.98
CA THR A 244 18.47 5.89 -2.17
C THR A 244 17.08 5.73 -2.80
N SER A 245 16.28 4.77 -2.32
CA SER A 245 14.90 4.59 -2.78
C SER A 245 14.04 5.81 -2.47
N ALA A 246 13.08 6.12 -3.34
CA ALA A 246 12.08 7.15 -3.10
C ALA A 246 11.30 6.90 -1.81
N TRP A 247 10.86 7.95 -1.12
CA TRP A 247 10.09 7.83 0.13
C TRP A 247 8.88 8.77 0.21
N ILE A 248 8.90 9.94 -0.45
CA ILE A 248 7.81 10.91 -0.40
C ILE A 248 6.55 10.33 -1.07
N ALA A 249 6.64 9.93 -2.33
CA ALA A 249 5.51 9.35 -3.05
C ALA A 249 5.03 8.01 -2.46
N PRO A 250 5.89 7.09 -2.02
CA PRO A 250 5.48 5.92 -1.25
C PRO A 250 4.71 6.27 0.03
N GLY A 251 5.20 7.23 0.84
CA GLY A 251 4.51 7.68 2.06
C GLY A 251 3.13 8.27 1.78
N ALA A 252 3.02 9.12 0.75
CA ALA A 252 1.74 9.66 0.30
C ALA A 252 0.78 8.57 -0.23
N SER A 253 1.30 7.57 -0.96
CA SER A 253 0.50 6.43 -1.45
C SER A 253 -0.03 5.58 -0.29
N ILE A 254 0.78 5.34 0.74
CA ILE A 254 0.35 4.66 1.96
C ILE A 254 -0.81 5.43 2.60
N SER A 255 -0.64 6.74 2.83
CA SER A 255 -1.68 7.56 3.45
C SER A 255 -2.99 7.53 2.63
N HIS A 256 -2.91 7.64 1.31
CA HIS A 256 -4.08 7.59 0.43
C HIS A 256 -4.83 6.24 0.51
N LEU A 257 -4.09 5.12 0.55
CA LEU A 257 -4.68 3.78 0.69
C LEU A 257 -5.31 3.61 2.08
N VAL A 258 -4.61 3.98 3.14
CA VAL A 258 -5.10 3.91 4.52
C VAL A 258 -6.33 4.79 4.71
N GLU A 259 -6.34 6.01 4.16
CA GLU A 259 -7.49 6.89 4.19
C GLU A 259 -8.72 6.25 3.52
N SER A 260 -8.53 5.58 2.39
CA SER A 260 -9.62 4.88 1.70
C SER A 260 -10.25 3.78 2.54
N ILE A 261 -9.43 3.10 3.37
CA ILE A 261 -9.89 2.09 4.33
C ILE A 261 -10.62 2.74 5.50
N VAL A 262 -9.96 3.65 6.20
CA VAL A 262 -10.44 4.25 7.44
C VAL A 262 -11.73 5.06 7.22
N LYS A 263 -11.77 5.85 6.14
CA LYS A 263 -12.93 6.69 5.77
C LYS A 263 -13.97 5.98 4.89
N ASP A 264 -13.80 4.68 4.63
CA ASP A 264 -14.72 3.86 3.80
C ASP A 264 -15.03 4.46 2.42
N GLN A 265 -14.00 4.97 1.72
CA GLN A 265 -14.20 5.81 0.53
C GLN A 265 -14.60 5.05 -0.74
N LYS A 266 -14.53 3.72 -0.75
CA LYS A 266 -14.85 2.86 -1.91
C LYS A 266 -14.08 3.24 -3.18
N LYS A 267 -12.82 3.68 -3.03
CA LYS A 267 -11.98 4.07 -4.15
C LYS A 267 -11.50 2.86 -4.94
N LEU A 268 -11.48 3.01 -6.26
CA LEU A 268 -10.80 2.08 -7.17
C LEU A 268 -9.30 2.36 -7.13
N ILE A 269 -8.54 1.42 -6.57
CA ILE A 269 -7.09 1.54 -6.37
C ILE A 269 -6.42 0.26 -6.85
N PRO A 270 -5.39 0.31 -7.73
CA PRO A 270 -4.61 -0.87 -8.06
C PRO A 270 -3.71 -1.25 -6.88
N CYS A 271 -3.92 -2.45 -6.37
CA CYS A 271 -3.19 -3.03 -5.24
C CYS A 271 -2.81 -4.48 -5.53
N SER A 272 -1.74 -4.95 -4.89
CA SER A 272 -1.37 -6.36 -4.91
C SER A 272 -2.27 -7.13 -3.95
N VAL A 273 -3.01 -8.10 -4.48
CA VAL A 273 -3.99 -8.89 -3.74
C VAL A 273 -3.94 -10.35 -4.19
N TYR A 274 -4.35 -11.25 -3.29
CA TYR A 274 -4.37 -12.69 -3.57
C TYR A 274 -5.53 -13.05 -4.49
N LEU A 275 -5.21 -13.61 -5.67
CA LEU A 275 -6.16 -14.03 -6.68
C LEU A 275 -6.58 -15.50 -6.52
N GLN A 276 -7.84 -15.78 -6.79
CA GLN A 276 -8.46 -17.11 -6.72
C GLN A 276 -9.19 -17.50 -8.00
N GLY A 277 -8.78 -16.95 -9.14
CA GLY A 277 -9.35 -17.22 -10.47
C GLY A 277 -9.54 -15.97 -11.31
N GLU A 278 -9.45 -14.80 -10.70
CA GLU A 278 -9.54 -13.53 -11.42
C GLU A 278 -8.40 -13.43 -12.45
N TYR A 279 -8.70 -12.92 -13.65
CA TYR A 279 -7.78 -12.86 -14.78
C TYR A 279 -7.23 -14.23 -15.23
N GLY A 280 -7.87 -15.35 -14.84
CA GLY A 280 -7.36 -16.70 -15.05
C GLY A 280 -6.16 -17.06 -14.17
N LEU A 281 -5.84 -16.24 -13.18
CA LEU A 281 -4.73 -16.42 -12.24
C LEU A 281 -5.22 -16.97 -10.90
N LYS A 282 -4.48 -17.91 -10.32
CA LYS A 282 -4.84 -18.56 -9.05
C LYS A 282 -3.61 -18.76 -8.18
N ASP A 283 -3.81 -18.66 -6.87
CA ASP A 283 -2.76 -18.86 -5.84
C ASP A 283 -1.54 -17.98 -6.08
N ILE A 284 -1.78 -16.69 -6.29
CA ILE A 284 -0.77 -15.66 -6.51
C ILE A 284 -1.22 -14.32 -5.94
N THR A 285 -0.28 -13.54 -5.48
CA THR A 285 -0.50 -12.17 -5.02
C THR A 285 0.11 -11.19 -6.01
N ILE A 286 -0.72 -10.43 -6.71
CA ILE A 286 -0.30 -9.55 -7.82
C ILE A 286 -1.19 -8.31 -7.91
N GLY A 287 -0.66 -7.22 -8.47
CA GLY A 287 -1.35 -5.95 -8.64
C GLY A 287 -2.49 -5.99 -9.66
N VAL A 288 -3.70 -5.71 -9.20
CA VAL A 288 -4.91 -5.56 -10.01
C VAL A 288 -5.80 -4.44 -9.46
N PRO A 289 -6.73 -3.88 -10.25
CA PRO A 289 -7.66 -2.87 -9.75
C PRO A 289 -8.64 -3.46 -8.74
N VAL A 290 -8.74 -2.82 -7.59
CA VAL A 290 -9.65 -3.25 -6.50
C VAL A 290 -10.42 -2.07 -5.94
N VAL A 291 -11.62 -2.32 -5.45
CA VAL A 291 -12.38 -1.34 -4.66
C VAL A 291 -11.95 -1.48 -3.20
N ILE A 292 -11.45 -0.40 -2.63
CA ILE A 292 -10.96 -0.34 -1.25
C ILE A 292 -11.96 0.41 -0.37
N GLY A 293 -12.38 -0.22 0.69
CA GLY A 293 -13.24 0.35 1.71
C GLY A 293 -12.89 -0.14 3.10
N ARG A 294 -13.81 0.04 4.05
CA ARG A 294 -13.60 -0.25 5.48
C ARG A 294 -13.20 -1.70 5.77
N ASN A 295 -13.60 -2.65 4.94
CA ASN A 295 -13.28 -4.06 5.10
C ASN A 295 -12.00 -4.48 4.36
N GLY A 296 -11.22 -3.52 3.84
CA GLY A 296 -10.08 -3.74 2.97
C GLY A 296 -10.51 -3.85 1.51
N VAL A 297 -10.15 -4.92 0.83
CA VAL A 297 -10.55 -5.20 -0.55
C VAL A 297 -12.00 -5.67 -0.58
N GLU A 298 -12.89 -4.85 -1.11
CA GLU A 298 -14.32 -5.21 -1.18
C GLU A 298 -14.70 -5.86 -2.50
N LYS A 299 -13.98 -5.52 -3.57
CA LYS A 299 -14.19 -6.09 -4.89
C LYS A 299 -12.90 -6.04 -5.71
N ILE A 300 -12.57 -7.12 -6.40
CA ILE A 300 -11.56 -7.14 -7.47
C ILE A 300 -12.30 -6.81 -8.77
N ILE A 301 -11.77 -5.86 -9.54
CA ILE A 301 -12.36 -5.44 -10.81
C ILE A 301 -11.63 -6.13 -11.94
N SER A 302 -12.34 -6.94 -12.72
CA SER A 302 -11.81 -7.50 -13.96
C SER A 302 -11.93 -6.45 -15.07
N MET A 303 -10.79 -6.00 -15.59
CA MET A 303 -10.73 -5.15 -16.77
C MET A 303 -10.82 -5.97 -18.03
N ASP A 304 -11.37 -5.41 -19.10
CA ASP A 304 -11.37 -6.01 -20.43
C ASP A 304 -9.99 -5.81 -21.09
N LEU A 305 -9.04 -6.66 -20.68
CA LEU A 305 -7.69 -6.69 -21.23
C LEU A 305 -7.70 -7.33 -22.60
N ASN A 306 -6.96 -6.76 -23.55
CA ASN A 306 -6.73 -7.39 -24.83
C ASN A 306 -5.72 -8.56 -24.70
N GLU A 307 -5.50 -9.31 -25.78
CA GLU A 307 -4.63 -10.49 -25.76
C GLU A 307 -3.19 -10.15 -25.34
N GLU A 308 -2.64 -9.03 -25.81
CA GLU A 308 -1.30 -8.57 -25.46
C GLU A 308 -1.18 -8.20 -23.98
N GLU A 309 -2.12 -7.40 -23.46
CA GLU A 309 -2.17 -7.00 -22.05
C GLU A 309 -2.32 -8.22 -21.13
N LEU A 310 -3.13 -9.20 -21.55
CA LEU A 310 -3.31 -10.46 -20.80
C LEU A 310 -2.03 -11.30 -20.78
N GLU A 311 -1.33 -11.41 -21.91
CA GLU A 311 -0.04 -12.12 -21.97
C GLU A 311 1.04 -11.42 -21.15
N LEU A 312 1.08 -10.08 -21.15
CA LEU A 312 1.96 -9.32 -20.25
C LEU A 312 1.64 -9.61 -18.78
N LEU A 313 0.35 -9.68 -18.41
CA LEU A 313 -0.06 -10.01 -17.05
C LEU A 313 0.34 -11.43 -16.65
N LYS A 314 0.19 -12.42 -17.52
CA LYS A 314 0.64 -13.80 -17.30
C LYS A 314 2.16 -13.88 -17.12
N LYS A 315 2.91 -13.16 -17.95
CA LYS A 315 4.38 -13.07 -17.82
C LYS A 315 4.81 -12.42 -16.50
N SER A 316 4.14 -11.34 -16.12
CA SER A 316 4.33 -10.69 -14.83
C SER A 316 4.02 -11.63 -13.67
N ALA A 317 2.91 -12.36 -13.73
CA ALA A 317 2.50 -13.33 -12.75
C ALA A 317 3.54 -14.45 -12.56
N LYS A 318 4.12 -14.94 -13.65
CA LYS A 318 5.20 -15.94 -13.59
C LYS A 318 6.40 -15.42 -12.78
N ALA A 319 6.84 -14.19 -13.04
CA ALA A 319 7.97 -13.60 -12.32
C ALA A 319 7.68 -13.34 -10.83
N VAL A 320 6.44 -13.02 -10.48
CA VAL A 320 6.00 -12.91 -9.07
C VAL A 320 5.99 -14.28 -8.41
N LYS A 321 5.46 -15.30 -9.12
CA LYS A 321 5.39 -16.67 -8.61
C LYS A 321 6.75 -17.26 -8.30
N GLU A 322 7.77 -16.97 -9.10
CA GLU A 322 9.15 -17.38 -8.85
C GLU A 322 9.66 -16.91 -7.46
N ASN A 323 9.31 -15.68 -7.03
CA ASN A 323 9.65 -15.20 -5.69
C ASN A 323 8.87 -15.92 -4.59
N GLU A 324 7.59 -16.22 -4.81
CA GLU A 324 6.76 -16.97 -3.86
C GLU A 324 7.25 -18.41 -3.69
N ASP A 325 7.65 -19.06 -4.80
CA ASP A 325 8.20 -20.41 -4.78
C ASP A 325 9.56 -20.44 -4.06
N THR A 326 10.41 -19.43 -4.27
CA THR A 326 11.66 -19.27 -3.51
C THR A 326 11.39 -19.15 -2.01
N LEU A 327 10.36 -18.43 -1.56
CA LEU A 327 9.96 -18.37 -0.15
C LEU A 327 9.55 -19.74 0.39
N LYS A 328 8.91 -20.55 -0.43
CA LYS A 328 8.54 -21.94 -0.07
C LYS A 328 9.78 -22.83 0.07
N GLU A 329 10.72 -22.73 -0.86
CA GLU A 329 12.00 -23.46 -0.81
C GLU A 329 12.84 -23.07 0.41
N LEU A 330 12.83 -21.78 0.78
CA LEU A 330 13.45 -21.26 2.00
C LEU A 330 12.73 -21.66 3.30
N GLY A 331 11.64 -22.40 3.20
CA GLY A 331 10.92 -22.98 4.35
C GLY A 331 9.95 -22.03 5.05
N PHE A 332 9.63 -20.87 4.47
CA PHE A 332 8.71 -19.90 5.10
C PHE A 332 7.26 -20.37 5.19
N PHE A 333 6.89 -21.49 4.54
CA PHE A 333 5.53 -22.05 4.55
C PHE A 333 5.44 -23.43 5.16
N ASN A 334 6.50 -23.98 5.78
CA ASN A 334 6.55 -25.36 6.29
C ASN A 334 5.58 -25.64 7.45
N TRP A 335 4.95 -24.62 8.02
CA TRP A 335 3.96 -24.75 9.10
C TRP A 335 2.50 -24.84 8.59
N ILE A 336 2.25 -24.56 7.30
CA ILE A 336 0.89 -24.61 6.71
C ILE A 336 0.41 -26.06 6.58
N ASN A 337 1.31 -27.04 6.59
CA ASN A 337 1.03 -28.46 6.42
C ASN A 337 1.04 -29.24 7.76
N LYS A 338 1.04 -28.57 8.89
CA LYS A 338 0.89 -29.15 10.22
C LYS A 338 -0.42 -28.69 10.85
#